data_63656d0ca23d70f3a3532688cfb5a15a
#
_entry.id   63656d0ca23d70f3a3532688cfb5a15a
#
_cell.length_a   1.000
_cell.length_b   1.000
_cell.length_c   1.000
_cell.angle_alpha   90.00
_cell.angle_beta   90.00
_cell.angle_gamma   90.00
#
_symmetry.space_group_name_H-M   'P 1'
#
loop_
_entity.id
_entity.type
_entity.pdbx_description
1 polymer ?
#
loop_
_entity_poly.entity_id
_entity_poly.type
_entity_poly.pdbx_seq_one_letter_code
_entity_poly.pdbx_strand_id
1 'polypeptide(L)'
;PVKPGPLHERLKAKGAVYEEVYGHERPRWFAIDGVEQRDCYSFRRTEIHDLLAAEVKAVRERAGIMDITGFTKVEVSGADTEAFLDGLTPNRLPKNPGGIVLTHLLNRRGRIEIELTIVRLAEDRFYLVCAAFFEQRLLDHLAHHRGDENIEVINWSDDWAALSLNGPRSRDILSTCTDTPLDNASFRWMSAREVQIAGHTVWAFRMSYAGELGWEFHGPRDTMPAIYDALWNAGETHGIADYGSFAMNILRMEKMFQGAGELTNEVTLPEAGVMRFVKMEKQFFGRQQTQQSLDNPLPWICAYIAIEPDN
;
A
#
# COMPACT_ATOMS: atom_id res chain seq x y z
N PRO A 1 -11.33 -9.46 -19.15
CA PRO A 1 -11.82 -10.21 -17.99
C PRO A 1 -11.28 -9.58 -16.72
N VAL A 2 -12.15 -9.42 -15.74
CA VAL A 2 -11.79 -8.89 -14.42
C VAL A 2 -11.10 -10.00 -13.64
N LYS A 3 -10.05 -9.66 -12.87
CA LYS A 3 -9.31 -10.59 -12.02
C LYS A 3 -9.86 -10.52 -10.59
N PRO A 4 -10.65 -11.51 -10.12
CA PRO A 4 -11.11 -11.55 -8.73
C PRO A 4 -9.93 -11.83 -7.79
N GLY A 5 -9.93 -11.26 -6.61
CA GLY A 5 -8.98 -11.57 -5.54
C GLY A 5 -9.16 -13.01 -4.99
N PRO A 6 -8.19 -13.54 -4.24
CA PRO A 6 -8.31 -14.90 -3.66
C PRO A 6 -9.41 -14.99 -2.58
N LEU A 7 -9.86 -13.85 -2.05
CA LEU A 7 -10.91 -13.76 -1.05
C LEU A 7 -12.28 -13.38 -1.62
N HIS A 8 -12.41 -13.24 -2.95
CA HIS A 8 -13.61 -12.70 -3.59
C HIS A 8 -14.90 -13.31 -3.05
N GLU A 9 -15.05 -14.62 -3.11
CA GLU A 9 -16.27 -15.30 -2.66
C GLU A 9 -16.51 -15.16 -1.14
N ARG A 10 -15.44 -15.16 -0.33
CA ARG A 10 -15.56 -14.94 1.13
C ARG A 10 -16.07 -13.55 1.46
N LEU A 11 -15.50 -12.54 0.85
CA LEU A 11 -15.86 -11.15 1.10
C LEU A 11 -17.22 -10.80 0.51
N LYS A 12 -17.55 -11.38 -0.66
CA LYS A 12 -18.88 -11.25 -1.26
C LYS A 12 -19.97 -11.81 -0.35
N ALA A 13 -19.74 -12.97 0.25
CA ALA A 13 -20.67 -13.55 1.22
C ALA A 13 -20.86 -12.69 2.49
N LYS A 14 -19.90 -11.81 2.79
CA LYS A 14 -19.94 -10.84 3.89
C LYS A 14 -20.49 -9.46 3.47
N GLY A 15 -21.01 -9.33 2.25
CA GLY A 15 -21.61 -8.10 1.77
C GLY A 15 -20.66 -7.16 1.04
N ALA A 16 -19.48 -7.59 0.63
CA ALA A 16 -18.55 -6.74 -0.11
C ALA A 16 -19.18 -6.22 -1.41
N VAL A 17 -19.17 -4.92 -1.58
CA VAL A 17 -19.48 -4.23 -2.84
C VAL A 17 -18.16 -3.93 -3.53
N TYR A 18 -18.02 -4.43 -4.75
CA TYR A 18 -16.76 -4.37 -5.48
C TYR A 18 -16.70 -3.20 -6.45
N GLU A 19 -15.49 -2.73 -6.67
CA GLU A 19 -15.13 -1.89 -7.81
C GLU A 19 -14.06 -2.58 -8.65
N GLU A 20 -14.09 -2.32 -9.95
CA GLU A 20 -13.02 -2.73 -10.87
C GLU A 20 -11.99 -1.59 -10.95
N VAL A 21 -10.73 -1.95 -10.72
CA VAL A 21 -9.61 -1.02 -10.80
C VAL A 21 -8.49 -1.67 -11.61
N TYR A 22 -8.35 -1.23 -12.86
CA TYR A 22 -7.31 -1.72 -13.79
C TYR A 22 -7.26 -3.24 -13.92
N GLY A 23 -8.45 -3.84 -14.10
CA GLY A 23 -8.60 -5.28 -14.26
C GLY A 23 -8.66 -6.08 -12.97
N HIS A 24 -8.51 -5.47 -11.81
CA HIS A 24 -8.66 -6.12 -10.51
C HIS A 24 -9.95 -5.71 -9.81
N GLU A 25 -10.66 -6.66 -9.23
CA GLU A 25 -11.75 -6.38 -8.30
C GLU A 25 -11.22 -6.20 -6.89
N ARG A 26 -11.68 -5.14 -6.22
CA ARG A 26 -11.39 -4.91 -4.80
C ARG A 26 -12.64 -4.49 -4.05
N PRO A 27 -12.80 -4.86 -2.77
CA PRO A 27 -13.89 -4.37 -1.94
C PRO A 27 -13.83 -2.85 -1.81
N ARG A 28 -14.95 -2.21 -2.06
CA ARG A 28 -15.11 -0.77 -1.96
C ARG A 28 -15.68 -0.36 -0.61
N TRP A 29 -16.69 -1.10 -0.16
CA TRP A 29 -17.34 -1.03 1.13
C TRP A 29 -18.13 -2.32 1.39
N PHE A 30 -18.66 -2.49 2.61
CA PHE A 30 -19.41 -3.69 2.99
C PHE A 30 -20.85 -3.33 3.34
N ALA A 31 -21.81 -3.94 2.62
CA ALA A 31 -23.23 -3.83 2.89
C ALA A 31 -23.64 -4.73 4.07
N ILE A 32 -24.62 -4.29 4.83
CA ILE A 32 -25.30 -5.10 5.86
C ILE A 32 -26.67 -5.53 5.35
N ASP A 33 -27.31 -6.44 6.09
CA ASP A 33 -28.65 -6.92 5.76
C ASP A 33 -29.64 -5.74 5.58
N GLY A 34 -30.38 -5.76 4.49
CA GLY A 34 -31.36 -4.74 4.14
C GLY A 34 -30.80 -3.55 3.35
N VAL A 35 -29.49 -3.46 3.18
CA VAL A 35 -28.84 -2.43 2.34
C VAL A 35 -28.49 -3.03 0.99
N GLU A 36 -28.86 -2.34 -0.08
CA GLU A 36 -28.58 -2.81 -1.44
C GLU A 36 -27.07 -2.76 -1.74
N GLN A 37 -26.54 -3.88 -2.27
CA GLN A 37 -25.13 -4.02 -2.63
C GLN A 37 -24.79 -3.29 -3.95
N ARG A 38 -25.00 -1.99 -3.98
CA ARG A 38 -24.65 -1.12 -5.11
C ARG A 38 -24.26 0.28 -4.66
N ASP A 39 -23.50 0.98 -5.51
CA ASP A 39 -23.22 2.39 -5.27
C ASP A 39 -24.48 3.25 -5.38
N CYS A 40 -24.63 4.14 -4.44
CA CYS A 40 -25.65 5.18 -4.46
C CYS A 40 -24.98 6.54 -4.64
N TYR A 41 -25.04 7.08 -5.86
CA TYR A 41 -24.49 8.41 -6.16
C TYR A 41 -25.50 9.49 -5.77
N SER A 42 -25.12 10.36 -4.82
CA SER A 42 -25.95 11.43 -4.32
C SER A 42 -25.10 12.62 -3.87
N PHE A 43 -25.64 13.83 -4.02
CA PHE A 43 -25.08 15.05 -3.38
C PHE A 43 -25.44 15.15 -1.90
N ARG A 44 -26.26 14.24 -1.38
CA ARG A 44 -26.63 14.16 0.03
C ARG A 44 -26.01 12.92 0.65
N ARG A 45 -25.87 12.92 1.97
CA ARG A 45 -25.49 11.71 2.73
C ARG A 45 -26.49 10.59 2.42
N THR A 46 -25.97 9.42 2.15
CA THR A 46 -26.75 8.20 1.91
C THR A 46 -26.49 7.23 3.07
N GLU A 47 -27.22 6.12 3.12
CA GLU A 47 -27.00 5.04 4.09
C GLU A 47 -25.57 4.47 4.08
N ILE A 48 -24.86 4.53 2.92
CA ILE A 48 -23.45 4.13 2.81
C ILE A 48 -22.55 4.95 3.75
N HIS A 49 -22.91 6.22 4.02
CA HIS A 49 -22.12 7.07 4.91
C HIS A 49 -21.95 6.46 6.32
N ASP A 50 -23.03 5.93 6.89
CA ASP A 50 -22.99 5.34 8.25
C ASP A 50 -22.23 4.01 8.26
N LEU A 51 -22.30 3.23 7.16
CA LEU A 51 -21.53 2.01 6.98
C LEU A 51 -20.03 2.32 6.89
N LEU A 52 -19.65 3.32 6.09
CA LEU A 52 -18.26 3.78 6.02
C LEU A 52 -17.74 4.31 7.36
N ALA A 53 -18.57 5.05 8.09
CA ALA A 53 -18.23 5.52 9.42
C ALA A 53 -17.98 4.35 10.39
N ALA A 54 -18.78 3.26 10.29
CA ALA A 54 -18.59 2.06 11.08
C ALA A 54 -17.29 1.31 10.73
N GLU A 55 -16.96 1.19 9.44
CA GLU A 55 -15.68 0.60 8.98
C GLU A 55 -14.49 1.42 9.48
N VAL A 56 -14.50 2.75 9.30
CA VAL A 56 -13.46 3.67 9.79
C VAL A 56 -13.29 3.56 11.29
N LYS A 57 -14.40 3.53 12.05
CA LYS A 57 -14.39 3.40 13.50
C LYS A 57 -13.82 2.06 13.95
N ALA A 58 -14.14 0.97 13.24
CA ALA A 58 -13.57 -0.35 13.51
C ALA A 58 -12.04 -0.34 13.42
N VAL A 59 -11.48 0.22 12.35
CA VAL A 59 -10.02 0.35 12.17
C VAL A 59 -9.39 1.22 13.25
N ARG A 60 -10.01 2.33 13.64
CA ARG A 60 -9.45 3.25 14.64
C ARG A 60 -9.50 2.74 16.07
N GLU A 61 -10.57 2.10 16.44
CA GLU A 61 -10.84 1.74 17.83
C GLU A 61 -10.52 0.27 18.14
N ARG A 62 -10.52 -0.58 17.12
CA ARG A 62 -10.38 -2.03 17.27
C ARG A 62 -9.38 -2.61 16.27
N ALA A 63 -9.89 -3.25 15.22
CA ALA A 63 -9.09 -3.78 14.11
C ALA A 63 -9.93 -3.86 12.84
N GLY A 64 -9.27 -3.63 11.70
CA GLY A 64 -9.84 -3.87 10.39
C GLY A 64 -8.90 -4.71 9.52
N ILE A 65 -9.46 -5.55 8.68
CA ILE A 65 -8.74 -6.35 7.69
C ILE A 65 -9.23 -5.98 6.28
N MET A 66 -8.29 -5.82 5.35
CA MET A 66 -8.60 -5.44 3.97
C MET A 66 -7.80 -6.28 2.99
N ASP A 67 -8.46 -6.73 1.92
CA ASP A 67 -7.79 -7.32 0.75
C ASP A 67 -7.17 -6.21 -0.09
N ILE A 68 -5.84 -6.21 -0.17
CA ILE A 68 -5.03 -5.29 -0.96
C ILE A 68 -4.31 -6.01 -2.12
N THR A 69 -4.84 -7.16 -2.54
CA THR A 69 -4.25 -8.01 -3.59
C THR A 69 -4.06 -7.28 -4.91
N GLY A 70 -4.89 -6.29 -5.22
CA GLY A 70 -4.79 -5.53 -6.47
C GLY A 70 -3.52 -4.68 -6.63
N PHE A 71 -2.70 -4.48 -5.58
CA PHE A 71 -1.44 -3.76 -5.73
C PHE A 71 -0.46 -4.51 -6.64
N THR A 72 0.31 -3.74 -7.42
CA THR A 72 1.43 -4.24 -8.22
C THR A 72 2.55 -4.72 -7.30
N LYS A 73 3.14 -5.86 -7.64
CA LYS A 73 4.20 -6.53 -6.88
C LYS A 73 5.30 -6.97 -7.84
N VAL A 74 6.45 -6.31 -7.78
CA VAL A 74 7.58 -6.59 -8.65
C VAL A 74 8.82 -6.89 -7.80
N GLU A 75 9.51 -7.98 -8.09
CA GLU A 75 10.81 -8.28 -7.53
C GLU A 75 11.89 -7.86 -8.52
N VAL A 76 12.94 -7.21 -8.00
CA VAL A 76 14.16 -6.91 -8.74
C VAL A 76 15.31 -7.53 -7.98
N SER A 77 16.10 -8.38 -8.63
CA SER A 77 17.20 -9.12 -8.01
C SER A 77 18.43 -9.17 -8.92
N GLY A 78 19.61 -9.39 -8.34
CA GLY A 78 20.89 -9.49 -9.02
C GLY A 78 21.95 -8.55 -8.48
N ALA A 79 23.19 -8.76 -8.88
CA ALA A 79 24.38 -8.10 -8.32
C ALA A 79 24.34 -6.57 -8.45
N ASP A 80 23.69 -6.03 -9.49
CA ASP A 80 23.67 -4.59 -9.75
C ASP A 80 22.35 -3.92 -9.27
N THR A 81 21.45 -4.67 -8.63
CA THR A 81 20.10 -4.19 -8.27
C THR A 81 20.14 -2.98 -7.34
N GLU A 82 20.99 -2.99 -6.32
CA GLU A 82 21.08 -1.86 -5.37
C GLU A 82 21.51 -0.58 -6.08
N ALA A 83 22.58 -0.64 -6.90
CA ALA A 83 23.08 0.51 -7.63
C ALA A 83 22.04 1.03 -8.65
N PHE A 84 21.38 0.12 -9.37
CA PHE A 84 20.34 0.44 -10.35
C PHE A 84 19.16 1.16 -9.69
N LEU A 85 18.56 0.58 -8.65
CA LEU A 85 17.41 1.18 -7.96
C LEU A 85 17.79 2.47 -7.22
N ASP A 86 19.00 2.55 -6.63
CA ASP A 86 19.47 3.77 -5.97
C ASP A 86 19.62 4.92 -6.98
N GLY A 87 20.08 4.64 -8.19
CA GLY A 87 20.17 5.61 -9.27
C GLY A 87 18.83 6.13 -9.77
N LEU A 88 17.77 5.36 -9.64
CA LEU A 88 16.42 5.74 -10.08
C LEU A 88 15.62 6.48 -9.02
N THR A 89 15.87 6.23 -7.74
CA THR A 89 15.01 6.69 -6.64
C THR A 89 15.59 7.87 -5.87
N PRO A 90 14.82 8.89 -5.52
CA PRO A 90 15.28 10.04 -4.75
C PRO A 90 15.53 9.74 -3.28
N ASN A 91 14.95 8.67 -2.71
CA ASN A 91 15.21 8.25 -1.34
C ASN A 91 16.38 7.27 -1.26
N ARG A 92 16.96 7.11 -0.08
CA ARG A 92 17.96 6.05 0.16
C ARG A 92 17.27 4.70 0.25
N LEU A 93 17.83 3.70 -0.39
CA LEU A 93 17.37 2.32 -0.24
C LEU A 93 17.63 1.80 1.19
N PRO A 94 16.88 0.81 1.65
CA PRO A 94 17.14 0.15 2.93
C PRO A 94 18.51 -0.51 2.92
N LYS A 95 19.31 -0.26 3.96
CA LYS A 95 20.68 -0.82 4.07
C LYS A 95 20.71 -2.31 4.37
N ASN A 96 19.73 -2.78 5.17
CA ASN A 96 19.71 -4.16 5.66
C ASN A 96 18.47 -4.88 5.14
N PRO A 97 18.54 -6.20 4.92
CA PRO A 97 17.36 -7.02 4.69
C PRO A 97 16.28 -6.78 5.74
N GLY A 98 15.03 -6.78 5.32
CA GLY A 98 13.87 -6.42 6.13
C GLY A 98 13.61 -4.93 6.25
N GLY A 99 14.44 -4.05 5.71
CA GLY A 99 14.16 -2.61 5.69
C GLY A 99 13.10 -2.26 4.63
N ILE A 100 12.29 -1.24 4.93
CA ILE A 100 11.25 -0.70 4.04
C ILE A 100 11.49 0.79 3.84
N VAL A 101 11.27 1.28 2.63
CA VAL A 101 11.29 2.70 2.32
C VAL A 101 10.17 3.08 1.35
N LEU A 102 9.58 4.25 1.55
CA LEU A 102 8.71 4.89 0.59
C LEU A 102 9.54 5.82 -0.30
N THR A 103 9.36 5.77 -1.59
CA THR A 103 10.09 6.57 -2.57
C THR A 103 9.25 6.83 -3.82
N HIS A 104 9.84 7.50 -4.79
CA HIS A 104 9.18 7.87 -6.04
C HIS A 104 10.09 7.55 -7.23
N LEU A 105 9.50 7.23 -8.37
CA LEU A 105 10.16 7.30 -9.66
C LEU A 105 9.77 8.60 -10.35
N LEU A 106 10.70 9.20 -11.04
CA LEU A 106 10.49 10.48 -11.71
C LEU A 106 10.56 10.32 -13.22
N ASN A 107 9.93 11.23 -13.94
CA ASN A 107 10.11 11.37 -15.38
C ASN A 107 11.25 12.35 -15.71
N ARG A 108 11.56 12.49 -17.01
CA ARG A 108 12.62 13.40 -17.51
C ARG A 108 12.41 14.88 -17.16
N ARG A 109 11.19 15.27 -16.73
CA ARG A 109 10.85 16.62 -16.27
C ARG A 109 10.96 16.79 -14.76
N GLY A 110 11.40 15.74 -14.03
CA GLY A 110 11.46 15.73 -12.57
C GLY A 110 10.10 15.65 -11.88
N ARG A 111 9.04 15.27 -12.62
CA ARG A 111 7.70 15.08 -12.07
C ARG A 111 7.50 13.64 -11.61
N ILE A 112 6.60 13.45 -10.68
CA ILE A 112 6.33 12.13 -10.09
C ILE A 112 5.68 11.23 -11.14
N GLU A 113 6.29 10.08 -11.40
CA GLU A 113 5.78 9.06 -12.31
C GLU A 113 5.06 7.96 -11.53
N ILE A 114 5.66 7.51 -10.43
CA ILE A 114 5.15 6.43 -9.59
C ILE A 114 5.59 6.69 -8.14
N GLU A 115 4.67 6.58 -7.20
CA GLU A 115 5.01 6.35 -5.79
C GLU A 115 5.12 4.85 -5.55
N LEU A 116 6.16 4.41 -4.85
CA LEU A 116 6.34 3.01 -4.54
C LEU A 116 6.98 2.77 -3.17
N THR A 117 6.63 1.66 -2.59
CA THR A 117 7.31 1.08 -1.44
C THR A 117 8.36 0.11 -1.93
N ILE A 118 9.58 0.23 -1.41
CA ILE A 118 10.67 -0.72 -1.67
C ILE A 118 11.01 -1.45 -0.38
N VAL A 119 11.00 -2.77 -0.42
CA VAL A 119 11.41 -3.66 0.66
C VAL A 119 12.69 -4.39 0.24
N ARG A 120 13.73 -4.34 1.04
CA ARG A 120 14.91 -5.16 0.82
C ARG A 120 14.70 -6.55 1.42
N LEU A 121 14.46 -7.55 0.59
CA LEU A 121 14.19 -8.93 1.04
C LEU A 121 15.49 -9.69 1.38
N ALA A 122 16.55 -9.45 0.59
CA ALA A 122 17.89 -10.01 0.79
C ALA A 122 18.93 -8.97 0.36
N GLU A 123 20.20 -9.34 0.37
CA GLU A 123 21.29 -8.42 0.05
C GLU A 123 21.16 -7.83 -1.37
N ASP A 124 20.73 -8.66 -2.31
CA ASP A 124 20.60 -8.35 -3.74
C ASP A 124 19.15 -8.53 -4.26
N ARG A 125 18.14 -8.59 -3.36
CA ARG A 125 16.72 -8.77 -3.70
C ARG A 125 15.86 -7.67 -3.11
N PHE A 126 15.15 -6.98 -3.97
CA PHE A 126 14.25 -5.89 -3.60
C PHE A 126 12.84 -6.17 -4.14
N TYR A 127 11.85 -5.90 -3.31
CA TYR A 127 10.44 -6.07 -3.64
C TYR A 127 9.78 -4.70 -3.69
N LEU A 128 9.17 -4.39 -4.82
CA LEU A 128 8.57 -3.11 -5.14
C LEU A 128 7.05 -3.24 -5.15
N VAL A 129 6.37 -2.37 -4.42
CA VAL A 129 4.91 -2.34 -4.35
C VAL A 129 4.41 -0.96 -4.75
N CYS A 130 3.44 -0.90 -5.67
CA CYS A 130 2.76 0.34 -6.05
C CYS A 130 1.30 0.07 -6.41
N ALA A 131 0.53 1.12 -6.68
CA ALA A 131 -0.87 0.98 -7.06
C ALA A 131 -1.03 0.21 -8.39
N ALA A 132 -2.10 -0.57 -8.52
CA ALA A 132 -2.37 -1.46 -9.66
C ALA A 132 -2.21 -0.79 -11.02
N PHE A 133 -2.68 0.43 -11.17
CA PHE A 133 -2.63 1.14 -12.46
C PHE A 133 -1.22 1.59 -12.87
N PHE A 134 -0.23 1.42 -12.03
CA PHE A 134 1.17 1.66 -12.36
C PHE A 134 1.92 0.41 -12.80
N GLU A 135 1.30 -0.77 -12.83
CA GLU A 135 1.99 -2.03 -13.13
C GLU A 135 2.82 -1.95 -14.42
N GLN A 136 2.16 -1.72 -15.55
CA GLN A 136 2.85 -1.64 -16.84
C GLN A 136 3.85 -0.47 -16.88
N ARG A 137 3.49 0.67 -16.29
CA ARG A 137 4.37 1.84 -16.23
C ARG A 137 5.63 1.57 -15.42
N LEU A 138 5.52 0.81 -14.31
CA LEU A 138 6.68 0.41 -13.52
C LEU A 138 7.60 -0.51 -14.32
N LEU A 139 7.05 -1.53 -14.97
CA LEU A 139 7.82 -2.45 -15.81
C LEU A 139 8.52 -1.72 -16.97
N ASP A 140 7.80 -0.84 -17.66
CA ASP A 140 8.36 -0.04 -18.75
C ASP A 140 9.44 0.93 -18.24
N HIS A 141 9.25 1.53 -17.06
CA HIS A 141 10.24 2.44 -16.47
C HIS A 141 11.53 1.70 -16.11
N LEU A 142 11.43 0.53 -15.48
CA LEU A 142 12.60 -0.31 -15.18
C LEU A 142 13.30 -0.76 -16.46
N ALA A 143 12.56 -1.26 -17.45
CA ALA A 143 13.12 -1.69 -18.72
C ALA A 143 13.79 -0.56 -19.52
N HIS A 144 13.22 0.65 -19.49
CA HIS A 144 13.76 1.81 -20.20
C HIS A 144 15.09 2.29 -19.63
N HIS A 145 15.28 2.16 -18.31
CA HIS A 145 16.49 2.63 -17.64
C HIS A 145 17.54 1.54 -17.46
N ARG A 146 17.19 0.29 -17.74
CA ARG A 146 18.12 -0.84 -17.71
C ARG A 146 19.04 -0.78 -18.92
N GLY A 147 20.36 -0.79 -18.65
CA GLY A 147 21.43 -0.99 -19.63
C GLY A 147 21.96 -2.43 -19.58
N ASP A 148 23.23 -2.56 -19.24
CA ASP A 148 23.94 -3.84 -19.15
C ASP A 148 23.94 -4.41 -17.70
N GLU A 149 23.17 -3.81 -16.79
CA GLU A 149 23.10 -4.24 -15.39
C GLU A 149 22.65 -5.71 -15.27
N ASN A 150 23.37 -6.45 -14.42
CA ASN A 150 23.03 -7.82 -14.07
C ASN A 150 21.88 -7.84 -13.06
N ILE A 151 20.67 -7.65 -13.57
CA ILE A 151 19.41 -7.69 -12.80
C ILE A 151 18.38 -8.56 -13.47
N GLU A 152 17.50 -9.14 -12.67
CA GLU A 152 16.30 -9.82 -13.08
C GLU A 152 15.09 -9.06 -12.53
N VAL A 153 14.02 -8.96 -13.31
CA VAL A 153 12.76 -8.31 -12.92
C VAL A 153 11.63 -9.33 -13.07
N ILE A 154 10.97 -9.67 -11.97
CA ILE A 154 9.87 -10.63 -11.95
C ILE A 154 8.60 -9.92 -11.46
N ASN A 155 7.53 -10.01 -12.25
CA ASN A 155 6.22 -9.50 -11.87
C ASN A 155 5.42 -10.60 -11.12
N TRP A 156 5.22 -10.40 -9.82
CA TRP A 156 4.45 -11.28 -8.94
C TRP A 156 2.98 -10.86 -8.77
N SER A 157 2.50 -9.85 -9.50
CA SER A 157 1.17 -9.25 -9.25
C SER A 157 0.03 -10.26 -9.37
N ASP A 158 0.14 -11.23 -10.28
CA ASP A 158 -0.87 -12.26 -10.47
C ASP A 158 -0.70 -13.49 -9.55
N ASP A 159 0.54 -13.79 -9.13
CA ASP A 159 0.88 -14.99 -8.36
C ASP A 159 0.84 -14.76 -6.85
N TRP A 160 1.03 -13.52 -6.42
CA TRP A 160 1.03 -13.12 -5.03
C TRP A 160 -0.21 -12.28 -4.70
N ALA A 161 -0.69 -12.46 -3.49
CA ALA A 161 -1.75 -11.65 -2.92
C ALA A 161 -1.27 -10.92 -1.67
N ALA A 162 -2.06 -9.97 -1.20
CA ALA A 162 -1.73 -9.23 -0.02
C ALA A 162 -2.97 -8.85 0.80
N LEU A 163 -2.82 -8.86 2.13
CA LEU A 163 -3.80 -8.44 3.11
C LEU A 163 -3.23 -7.36 4.00
N SER A 164 -4.06 -6.47 4.49
CA SER A 164 -3.68 -5.47 5.47
C SER A 164 -4.52 -5.64 6.74
N LEU A 165 -3.88 -5.74 7.90
CA LEU A 165 -4.51 -5.77 9.22
C LEU A 165 -4.11 -4.51 9.97
N ASN A 166 -5.07 -3.65 10.29
CA ASN A 166 -4.84 -2.33 10.85
C ASN A 166 -5.70 -2.08 12.09
N GLY A 167 -5.22 -1.25 13.00
CA GLY A 167 -5.92 -0.82 14.20
C GLY A 167 -5.19 -1.17 15.48
N PRO A 168 -5.59 -0.60 16.63
CA PRO A 168 -4.91 -0.77 17.91
C PRO A 168 -4.86 -2.23 18.40
N ARG A 169 -5.80 -3.07 17.99
CA ARG A 169 -5.85 -4.50 18.34
C ARG A 169 -5.13 -5.42 17.34
N SER A 170 -4.56 -4.88 16.26
CA SER A 170 -3.88 -5.68 15.24
C SER A 170 -2.72 -6.52 15.79
N ARG A 171 -1.98 -6.00 16.78
CA ARG A 171 -0.90 -6.76 17.45
C ARG A 171 -1.45 -7.90 18.29
N ASP A 172 -2.51 -7.68 19.04
CA ASP A 172 -3.14 -8.69 19.89
C ASP A 172 -3.63 -9.86 19.02
N ILE A 173 -4.29 -9.55 17.91
CA ILE A 173 -4.75 -10.53 16.92
C ILE A 173 -3.58 -11.31 16.33
N LEU A 174 -2.58 -10.60 15.78
CA LEU A 174 -1.46 -11.24 15.11
C LEU A 174 -0.63 -12.12 16.07
N SER A 175 -0.50 -11.73 17.35
CA SER A 175 0.24 -12.49 18.35
C SER A 175 -0.37 -13.87 18.66
N THR A 176 -1.64 -14.09 18.35
CA THR A 176 -2.28 -15.41 18.47
C THR A 176 -2.10 -16.28 17.23
N CYS A 177 -1.63 -15.70 16.12
CA CYS A 177 -1.48 -16.37 14.82
C CYS A 177 -0.02 -16.73 14.50
N THR A 178 0.96 -16.17 15.23
CA THR A 178 2.39 -16.39 14.98
C THR A 178 3.21 -16.33 16.28
N ASP A 179 4.28 -17.12 16.32
CA ASP A 179 5.28 -17.08 17.41
C ASP A 179 6.32 -15.98 17.23
N THR A 180 6.29 -15.25 16.10
CA THR A 180 7.23 -14.15 15.83
C THR A 180 7.04 -13.02 16.85
N PRO A 181 8.10 -12.54 17.53
CA PRO A 181 8.01 -11.41 18.43
C PRO A 181 7.55 -10.13 17.69
N LEU A 182 6.47 -9.51 18.20
CA LEU A 182 5.79 -8.37 17.55
C LEU A 182 5.96 -7.05 18.30
N ASP A 183 6.76 -7.01 19.36
CA ASP A 183 7.07 -5.78 20.09
C ASP A 183 7.85 -4.78 19.23
N ASN A 184 7.94 -3.53 19.69
CA ASN A 184 8.57 -2.46 18.90
C ASN A 184 10.08 -2.64 18.71
N ALA A 185 10.77 -3.34 19.59
CA ALA A 185 12.20 -3.60 19.47
C ALA A 185 12.46 -4.74 18.48
N SER A 186 11.66 -5.80 18.56
CA SER A 186 11.80 -7.00 17.74
C SER A 186 11.28 -6.80 16.32
N PHE A 187 10.18 -6.08 16.13
CA PHE A 187 9.59 -5.81 14.83
C PHE A 187 9.36 -4.30 14.68
N ARG A 188 10.35 -3.59 14.17
CA ARG A 188 10.33 -2.13 14.06
C ARG A 188 9.34 -1.63 13.01
N TRP A 189 8.84 -0.42 13.18
CA TRP A 189 8.11 0.27 12.13
C TRP A 189 8.96 0.43 10.86
N MET A 190 8.37 0.30 9.69
CA MET A 190 9.05 0.25 8.37
C MET A 190 10.08 -0.89 8.30
N SER A 191 9.68 -2.06 8.78
CA SER A 191 10.45 -3.28 8.59
C SER A 191 9.57 -4.45 8.15
N ALA A 192 10.19 -5.41 7.48
CA ALA A 192 9.61 -6.63 6.96
C ALA A 192 10.25 -7.85 7.60
N ARG A 193 9.46 -8.89 7.81
CA ARG A 193 9.92 -10.21 8.27
C ARG A 193 9.06 -11.30 7.65
N GLU A 194 9.66 -12.45 7.46
CA GLU A 194 8.89 -13.67 7.26
C GLU A 194 8.24 -14.09 8.56
N VAL A 195 6.96 -14.43 8.49
CA VAL A 195 6.17 -14.94 9.60
C VAL A 195 5.43 -16.20 9.19
N GLN A 196 5.18 -17.08 10.16
CA GLN A 196 4.36 -18.27 9.97
C GLN A 196 2.94 -17.97 10.47
N ILE A 197 1.93 -18.10 9.61
CA ILE A 197 0.52 -17.99 9.95
C ILE A 197 -0.23 -19.15 9.30
N ALA A 198 -1.04 -19.86 10.06
CA ALA A 198 -1.81 -21.02 9.58
C ALA A 198 -0.97 -22.07 8.82
N GLY A 199 0.30 -22.26 9.21
CA GLY A 199 1.23 -23.19 8.56
C GLY A 199 1.87 -22.70 7.27
N HIS A 200 1.62 -21.44 6.87
CA HIS A 200 2.20 -20.81 5.67
C HIS A 200 3.21 -19.74 6.03
N THR A 201 4.30 -19.67 5.26
CA THR A 201 5.27 -18.58 5.35
C THR A 201 4.81 -17.42 4.48
N VAL A 202 4.69 -16.22 5.07
CA VAL A 202 4.38 -14.98 4.36
C VAL A 202 5.28 -13.86 4.85
N TRP A 203 5.51 -12.87 4.01
CA TRP A 203 6.15 -11.63 4.42
C TRP A 203 5.15 -10.75 5.17
N ALA A 204 5.49 -10.33 6.37
CA ALA A 204 4.77 -9.31 7.12
C ALA A 204 5.55 -8.00 7.08
N PHE A 205 4.92 -6.92 6.60
CA PHE A 205 5.48 -5.57 6.54
C PHE A 205 4.82 -4.73 7.62
N ARG A 206 5.59 -4.29 8.60
CA ARG A 206 5.07 -3.41 9.65
C ARG A 206 4.94 -1.98 9.13
N MET A 207 3.86 -1.74 8.44
CA MET A 207 3.45 -0.45 7.91
C MET A 207 1.92 -0.39 7.80
N SER A 208 1.36 0.80 7.62
CA SER A 208 -0.07 0.97 7.48
C SER A 208 -0.40 2.27 6.77
N TYR A 209 -1.13 2.17 5.69
CA TYR A 209 -1.65 3.35 4.98
C TYR A 209 -2.89 3.94 5.67
N ALA A 210 -3.56 3.16 6.54
CA ALA A 210 -4.63 3.67 7.40
C ALA A 210 -4.13 4.61 8.52
N GLY A 211 -2.81 4.65 8.75
CA GLY A 211 -2.20 5.49 9.79
C GLY A 211 -2.41 5.01 11.22
N GLU A 212 -2.86 3.77 11.39
CA GLU A 212 -2.96 3.07 12.67
C GLU A 212 -1.85 2.00 12.76
N LEU A 213 -1.69 1.37 13.94
CA LEU A 213 -0.83 0.19 14.06
C LEU A 213 -1.27 -0.87 13.06
N GLY A 214 -0.34 -1.47 12.32
CA GLY A 214 -0.74 -2.48 11.34
C GLY A 214 0.41 -3.21 10.68
N TRP A 215 0.03 -4.24 9.95
CA TRP A 215 0.87 -5.07 9.10
C TRP A 215 0.20 -5.34 7.77
N GLU A 216 1.00 -5.42 6.73
CA GLU A 216 0.61 -5.98 5.43
C GLU A 216 1.25 -7.35 5.29
N PHE A 217 0.49 -8.34 4.82
CA PHE A 217 0.94 -9.70 4.61
C PHE A 217 1.00 -9.97 3.12
N HIS A 218 2.17 -10.32 2.60
CA HIS A 218 2.42 -10.59 1.19
C HIS A 218 2.91 -12.02 1.00
N GLY A 219 2.36 -12.74 0.05
CA GLY A 219 2.75 -14.13 -0.22
C GLY A 219 1.96 -14.77 -1.36
N PRO A 220 2.19 -16.08 -1.59
CA PRO A 220 1.49 -16.82 -2.63
C PRO A 220 -0.03 -16.68 -2.51
N ARG A 221 -0.67 -16.47 -3.65
CA ARG A 221 -2.10 -16.16 -3.75
C ARG A 221 -3.00 -17.21 -3.10
N ASP A 222 -2.65 -18.48 -3.25
CA ASP A 222 -3.39 -19.63 -2.74
C ASP A 222 -3.33 -19.78 -1.21
N THR A 223 -2.36 -19.15 -0.54
CA THR A 223 -2.21 -19.19 0.91
C THR A 223 -3.08 -18.14 1.61
N MET A 224 -3.46 -17.06 0.94
CA MET A 224 -4.14 -15.91 1.55
C MET A 224 -5.51 -16.23 2.17
N PRO A 225 -6.33 -17.15 1.62
CA PRO A 225 -7.56 -17.55 2.29
C PRO A 225 -7.35 -18.12 3.70
N ALA A 226 -6.31 -18.94 3.89
CA ALA A 226 -5.99 -19.52 5.20
C ALA A 226 -5.44 -18.45 6.17
N ILE A 227 -4.63 -17.52 5.66
CA ILE A 227 -4.12 -16.38 6.44
C ILE A 227 -5.27 -15.49 6.90
N TYR A 228 -6.17 -15.14 5.99
CA TYR A 228 -7.36 -14.34 6.30
C TYR A 228 -8.23 -15.01 7.37
N ASP A 229 -8.56 -16.29 7.18
CA ASP A 229 -9.40 -17.05 8.11
C ASP A 229 -8.75 -17.10 9.52
N ALA A 230 -7.42 -17.30 9.61
CA ALA A 230 -6.70 -17.31 10.88
C ALA A 230 -6.76 -15.94 11.59
N LEU A 231 -6.48 -14.86 10.86
CA LEU A 231 -6.54 -13.50 11.39
C LEU A 231 -7.97 -13.10 11.78
N TRP A 232 -8.95 -13.49 10.97
CA TRP A 232 -10.36 -13.22 11.24
C TRP A 232 -10.82 -13.90 12.53
N ASN A 233 -10.61 -15.22 12.65
CA ASN A 233 -11.01 -16.01 13.82
C ASN A 233 -10.35 -15.49 15.09
N ALA A 234 -9.04 -15.17 15.04
CA ALA A 234 -8.34 -14.55 16.16
C ALA A 234 -8.87 -13.15 16.50
N GLY A 235 -9.38 -12.44 15.50
CA GLY A 235 -9.89 -11.07 15.63
C GLY A 235 -11.33 -10.95 16.13
N GLU A 236 -12.14 -12.02 16.11
CA GLU A 236 -13.57 -11.97 16.47
C GLU A 236 -13.77 -11.39 17.89
N THR A 237 -13.00 -11.86 18.86
CA THR A 237 -13.08 -11.37 20.25
C THR A 237 -12.55 -9.94 20.41
N HIS A 238 -11.83 -9.43 19.43
CA HIS A 238 -11.31 -8.06 19.36
C HIS A 238 -12.19 -7.13 18.52
N GLY A 239 -13.29 -7.64 17.97
CA GLY A 239 -14.22 -6.87 17.15
C GLY A 239 -13.62 -6.48 15.80
N ILE A 240 -12.86 -7.38 15.16
CA ILE A 240 -12.34 -7.20 13.81
C ILE A 240 -13.48 -6.98 12.82
N ALA A 241 -13.25 -6.13 11.82
CA ALA A 241 -14.19 -5.91 10.72
C ALA A 241 -13.45 -5.92 9.38
N ASP A 242 -14.14 -6.37 8.34
CA ASP A 242 -13.70 -6.07 6.97
C ASP A 242 -13.92 -4.58 6.70
N TYR A 243 -13.05 -3.98 5.90
CA TYR A 243 -13.24 -2.62 5.43
C TYR A 243 -12.73 -2.45 3.99
N GLY A 244 -13.33 -1.52 3.28
CA GLY A 244 -13.06 -1.33 1.86
C GLY A 244 -12.20 -0.11 1.53
N SER A 245 -12.01 0.11 0.22
CA SER A 245 -11.17 1.20 -0.31
C SER A 245 -11.69 2.58 0.06
N PHE A 246 -13.00 2.75 0.26
CA PHE A 246 -13.58 4.03 0.69
C PHE A 246 -13.19 4.38 2.12
N ALA A 247 -13.31 3.42 3.05
CA ALA A 247 -12.87 3.63 4.42
C ALA A 247 -11.35 3.85 4.50
N MET A 248 -10.56 3.10 3.73
CA MET A 248 -9.12 3.33 3.61
C MET A 248 -8.81 4.75 3.14
N ASN A 249 -9.54 5.24 2.13
CA ASN A 249 -9.32 6.60 1.63
C ASN A 249 -9.65 7.67 2.67
N ILE A 250 -10.69 7.49 3.49
CA ILE A 250 -11.00 8.39 4.61
C ILE A 250 -9.85 8.36 5.63
N LEU A 251 -9.45 7.16 6.07
CA LEU A 251 -8.40 6.97 7.09
C LEU A 251 -7.07 7.61 6.68
N ARG A 252 -6.61 7.40 5.44
CA ARG A 252 -5.34 7.95 4.94
C ARG A 252 -5.39 9.48 4.83
N MET A 253 -6.53 10.04 4.39
CA MET A 253 -6.71 11.47 4.25
C MET A 253 -6.63 12.19 5.60
N GLU A 254 -7.20 11.64 6.64
CA GLU A 254 -7.12 12.22 7.99
C GLU A 254 -5.71 12.23 8.59
N LYS A 255 -4.80 11.40 8.05
CA LYS A 255 -3.36 11.41 8.38
C LYS A 255 -2.54 12.24 7.39
N MET A 256 -3.19 12.90 6.43
CA MET A 256 -2.54 13.63 5.34
C MET A 256 -1.60 12.74 4.49
N PHE A 257 -1.90 11.46 4.37
CA PHE A 257 -1.19 10.57 3.47
C PHE A 257 -1.70 10.77 2.06
N GLN A 258 -0.77 11.08 1.17
CA GLN A 258 -1.07 11.26 -0.24
C GLN A 258 -1.24 9.90 -0.93
N GLY A 259 -1.96 9.91 -2.01
CA GLY A 259 -2.16 8.76 -2.86
C GLY A 259 -2.02 9.14 -4.34
N ALA A 260 -2.36 8.22 -5.18
CA ALA A 260 -2.19 8.38 -6.63
C ALA A 260 -3.02 9.50 -7.25
N GLY A 261 -4.07 9.97 -6.58
CA GLY A 261 -4.85 11.13 -7.02
C GLY A 261 -4.10 12.46 -6.85
N GLU A 262 -3.23 12.56 -5.85
CA GLU A 262 -2.42 13.74 -5.56
C GLU A 262 -1.01 13.63 -6.17
N LEU A 263 -0.46 12.43 -6.28
CA LEU A 263 0.89 12.16 -6.77
C LEU A 263 0.87 11.77 -8.25
N THR A 264 0.66 12.76 -9.09
CA THR A 264 0.54 12.59 -10.55
C THR A 264 1.77 13.10 -11.29
N ASN A 265 1.88 12.76 -12.58
CA ASN A 265 2.95 13.24 -13.47
C ASN A 265 2.79 14.74 -13.87
N GLU A 266 1.88 15.44 -13.22
CA GLU A 266 1.71 16.89 -13.36
C GLU A 266 2.44 17.67 -12.26
N VAL A 267 2.84 17.00 -11.16
CA VAL A 267 3.48 17.63 -10.01
C VAL A 267 4.91 17.17 -9.80
N THR A 268 5.73 18.04 -9.25
CA THR A 268 7.10 17.74 -8.80
C THR A 268 7.10 17.33 -7.33
N LEU A 269 8.21 16.77 -6.85
CA LEU A 269 8.36 16.38 -5.44
C LEU A 269 8.17 17.56 -4.47
N PRO A 270 8.71 18.78 -4.73
CA PRO A 270 8.44 19.95 -3.89
C PRO A 270 6.97 20.39 -3.90
N GLU A 271 6.32 20.44 -5.06
CA GLU A 271 4.90 20.80 -5.19
C GLU A 271 3.98 19.82 -4.44
N ALA A 272 4.29 18.52 -4.49
CA ALA A 272 3.58 17.49 -3.76
C ALA A 272 3.86 17.52 -2.24
N GLY A 273 4.87 18.26 -1.76
CA GLY A 273 5.23 18.33 -0.35
C GLY A 273 5.91 17.07 0.19
N VAL A 274 6.49 16.23 -0.69
CA VAL A 274 7.08 14.93 -0.32
C VAL A 274 8.60 14.96 -0.16
N MET A 275 9.18 16.13 0.00
CA MET A 275 10.64 16.32 0.14
C MET A 275 11.27 15.57 1.32
N ARG A 276 10.49 15.18 2.34
CA ARG A 276 10.95 14.31 3.43
C ARG A 276 11.49 12.96 2.96
N PHE A 277 11.04 12.50 1.79
CA PHE A 277 11.47 11.25 1.13
C PHE A 277 12.60 11.46 0.10
N VAL A 278 13.17 12.66 0.02
CA VAL A 278 14.18 13.01 -0.98
C VAL A 278 15.52 13.29 -0.31
N LYS A 279 16.58 12.71 -0.85
CA LYS A 279 17.97 12.86 -0.39
C LYS A 279 18.77 13.55 -1.48
N MET A 280 18.76 14.89 -1.47
CA MET A 280 19.42 15.72 -2.48
C MET A 280 20.94 15.59 -2.51
N GLU A 281 21.56 15.01 -1.48
CA GLU A 281 22.99 14.72 -1.40
C GLU A 281 23.42 13.52 -2.27
N LYS A 282 22.48 12.68 -2.72
CA LYS A 282 22.76 11.56 -3.64
C LYS A 282 22.44 11.92 -5.10
N GLN A 283 22.98 11.16 -6.03
CA GLN A 283 22.59 11.23 -7.43
C GLN A 283 21.40 10.32 -7.68
N PHE A 284 20.40 10.81 -8.42
CA PHE A 284 19.24 10.04 -8.85
C PHE A 284 18.65 10.65 -10.12
N PHE A 285 17.91 9.85 -10.84
CA PHE A 285 17.22 10.30 -12.04
C PHE A 285 16.19 11.39 -11.71
N GLY A 286 16.30 12.55 -12.38
CA GLY A 286 15.46 13.73 -12.11
C GLY A 286 15.98 14.67 -11.01
N ARG A 287 17.17 14.43 -10.42
CA ARG A 287 17.75 15.28 -9.37
C ARG A 287 17.93 16.72 -9.80
N GLN A 288 18.44 16.95 -11.00
CA GLN A 288 18.66 18.32 -11.52
C GLN A 288 17.35 19.07 -11.63
N GLN A 289 16.30 18.45 -12.13
CA GLN A 289 14.97 19.04 -12.27
C GLN A 289 14.33 19.30 -10.90
N THR A 290 14.54 18.39 -9.94
CA THR A 290 14.09 18.60 -8.55
C THR A 290 14.77 19.80 -7.94
N GLN A 291 16.09 19.97 -8.15
CA GLN A 291 16.81 21.15 -7.69
C GLN A 291 16.29 22.43 -8.34
N GLN A 292 16.07 22.43 -9.64
CA GLN A 292 15.47 23.56 -10.35
C GLN A 292 14.09 23.93 -9.81
N SER A 293 13.27 22.94 -9.44
CA SER A 293 11.97 23.17 -8.82
C SER A 293 12.10 23.83 -7.43
N LEU A 294 13.14 23.48 -6.66
CA LEU A 294 13.41 24.09 -5.34
C LEU A 294 13.94 25.51 -5.46
N ASP A 295 14.71 25.81 -6.50
CA ASP A 295 15.34 27.13 -6.71
C ASP A 295 14.35 28.19 -7.25
N ASN A 296 13.14 27.78 -7.64
CA ASN A 296 12.11 28.64 -8.21
C ASN A 296 10.85 28.65 -7.33
N PRO A 297 10.02 29.70 -7.40
CA PRO A 297 8.72 29.72 -6.75
C PRO A 297 7.86 28.55 -7.25
N LEU A 298 7.28 27.79 -6.31
CA LEU A 298 6.38 26.70 -6.66
C LEU A 298 5.05 27.27 -7.18
N PRO A 299 4.60 26.91 -8.40
CA PRO A 299 3.31 27.35 -8.92
C PRO A 299 2.13 26.71 -8.21
N TRP A 300 2.34 25.54 -7.60
CA TRP A 300 1.34 24.75 -6.91
C TRP A 300 1.87 24.20 -5.59
N ILE A 301 0.98 23.98 -4.65
CA ILE A 301 1.27 23.25 -3.41
C ILE A 301 0.13 22.27 -3.13
N CYS A 302 0.46 21.10 -2.64
CA CYS A 302 -0.53 20.19 -2.11
C CYS A 302 -1.00 20.68 -0.75
N ALA A 303 -2.32 20.86 -0.60
CA ALA A 303 -2.93 21.34 0.64
C ALA A 303 -4.13 20.45 1.02
N TYR A 304 -4.34 20.29 2.32
CA TYR A 304 -5.54 19.66 2.87
C TYR A 304 -6.49 20.76 3.35
N ILE A 305 -7.74 20.65 2.93
CA ILE A 305 -8.79 21.61 3.28
C ILE A 305 -9.83 20.88 4.11
N ALA A 306 -10.07 21.38 5.32
CA ALA A 306 -11.21 20.94 6.12
C ALA A 306 -12.44 21.78 5.70
N ILE A 307 -13.52 21.10 5.35
CA ILE A 307 -14.79 21.71 5.04
C ILE A 307 -15.74 21.41 6.19
N GLU A 308 -16.28 22.44 6.84
CA GLU A 308 -17.35 22.25 7.81
C GLU A 308 -18.62 21.82 7.08
N PRO A 309 -19.24 20.70 7.48
CA PRO A 309 -20.48 20.29 6.85
C PRO A 309 -21.58 21.31 7.15
N ASP A 310 -22.29 21.74 6.13
CA ASP A 310 -23.54 22.49 6.32
C ASP A 310 -24.54 21.59 7.07
N ASN A 311 -25.09 22.11 8.16
CA ASN A 311 -26.08 21.43 9.00
C ASN A 311 -27.40 21.18 8.26
#